data_50f9b36872295e7267ac5ef1397668bf
#
_entry.id   50f9b36872295e7267ac5ef1397668bf
#
_cell.length_a   1.000
_cell.length_b   1.000
_cell.length_c   1.000
_cell.angle_alpha   90.00
_cell.angle_beta   90.00
_cell.angle_gamma   90.00
#
_symmetry.space_group_name_H-M   'P 1'
#
loop_
_entity.id
_entity.type
_entity.pdbx_description
1 polymer ?
#
loop_
_entity_poly.entity_id
_entity_poly.type
_entity_poly.pdbx_seq_one_letter_code
_entity_poly.pdbx_strand_id
1 'polypeptide(L)'
;MTEQVPLFLAPMSGVTDVAYRLLAREAGADFTSTEFTAASGLSRHDARSWAKVETHSRESPFIPQIFGGIEDEMVETAKLLSKNADIIDLN
;
A
#
# COMPACT_ATOMS: atom_id res chain seq x y z
N MET A 1 14.24 22.41 20.31
CA MET A 1 13.88 21.20 19.60
C MET A 1 12.93 21.50 18.48
N THR A 2 13.21 20.97 17.37
CA THR A 2 12.32 21.13 16.24
C THR A 2 11.32 19.99 16.23
N GLU A 3 10.07 20.35 16.09
CA GLU A 3 9.06 19.36 15.84
C GLU A 3 9.32 18.72 14.50
N GLN A 4 9.27 17.42 14.47
CA GLN A 4 9.40 16.71 13.23
C GLN A 4 8.04 16.56 12.57
N VAL A 5 7.97 17.00 11.33
CA VAL A 5 6.77 16.81 10.52
C VAL A 5 6.95 15.53 9.73
N PRO A 6 6.03 14.57 9.83
CA PRO A 6 6.15 13.35 9.04
C PRO A 6 6.10 13.65 7.55
N LEU A 7 6.95 12.94 6.80
CA LEU A 7 6.97 13.03 5.34
C LEU A 7 6.27 11.81 4.77
N PHE A 8 5.23 12.05 4.01
CA PHE A 8 4.47 10.99 3.36
C PHE A 8 4.72 11.04 1.86
N LEU A 9 5.22 9.93 1.30
CA LEU A 9 5.34 9.83 -0.15
C LEU A 9 4.01 9.41 -0.74
N ALA A 10 3.41 10.29 -1.54
CA ALA A 10 2.14 9.97 -2.19
C ALA A 10 2.32 8.80 -3.16
N PRO A 11 1.33 7.90 -3.25
CA PRO A 11 1.42 6.80 -4.20
C PRO A 11 1.31 7.32 -5.63
N MET A 12 2.09 6.71 -6.54
CA MET A 12 2.10 7.08 -7.95
C MET A 12 2.03 5.81 -8.78
N SER A 13 1.00 5.71 -9.60
CA SER A 13 0.76 4.54 -10.43
C SER A 13 1.95 4.26 -11.36
N GLY A 14 2.43 3.02 -11.35
CA GLY A 14 3.57 2.61 -12.16
C GLY A 14 4.92 3.05 -11.62
N VAL A 15 4.97 3.76 -10.50
CA VAL A 15 6.22 4.31 -9.94
C VAL A 15 6.51 3.76 -8.55
N THR A 16 5.52 3.78 -7.65
CA THR A 16 5.76 3.43 -6.26
C THR A 16 5.64 1.93 -5.99
N ASP A 17 6.51 1.15 -6.64
CA ASP A 17 6.65 -0.27 -6.32
C ASP A 17 7.43 -0.43 -5.02
N VAL A 18 7.62 -1.68 -4.57
CA VAL A 18 8.27 -1.93 -3.28
C VAL A 18 9.69 -1.40 -3.24
N ALA A 19 10.44 -1.53 -4.35
CA ALA A 19 11.81 -1.04 -4.40
C ALA A 19 11.87 0.48 -4.28
N TYR A 20 10.98 1.18 -4.99
CA TYR A 20 10.92 2.65 -4.92
C TYR A 20 10.53 3.10 -3.51
N ARG A 21 9.57 2.43 -2.89
CA ARG A 21 9.13 2.79 -1.55
C ARG A 21 10.24 2.58 -0.51
N LEU A 22 11.00 1.48 -0.62
CA LEU A 22 12.12 1.24 0.28
C LEU A 22 13.20 2.32 0.11
N LEU A 23 13.47 2.71 -1.13
CA LEU A 23 14.45 3.77 -1.39
C LEU A 23 13.99 5.10 -0.80
N ALA A 24 12.71 5.42 -0.94
CA ALA A 24 12.15 6.64 -0.37
C ALA A 24 12.24 6.64 1.16
N ARG A 25 12.02 5.49 1.79
CA ARG A 25 12.15 5.36 3.25
C ARG A 25 13.60 5.60 3.69
N GLU A 26 14.57 5.08 2.95
CA GLU A 26 15.97 5.34 3.25
C GLU A 26 16.33 6.82 3.07
N ALA A 27 15.68 7.51 2.14
CA ALA A 27 15.91 8.92 1.90
C ALA A 27 15.18 9.83 2.89
N GLY A 28 14.39 9.28 3.81
CA GLY A 28 13.77 10.05 4.89
C GLY A 28 12.26 10.11 4.88
N ALA A 29 11.58 9.41 3.98
CA ALA A 29 10.13 9.33 4.03
C ALA A 29 9.71 8.50 5.24
N ASP A 30 8.76 9.00 6.01
CA ASP A 30 8.26 8.30 7.18
C ASP A 30 7.18 7.30 6.81
N PHE A 31 6.37 7.63 5.79
CA PHE A 31 5.28 6.81 5.33
C PHE A 31 5.31 6.72 3.82
N THR A 32 4.99 5.53 3.33
CA THR A 32 4.83 5.26 1.91
C THR A 32 3.59 4.42 1.73
N SER A 33 2.95 4.53 0.57
CA SER A 33 1.76 3.74 0.26
C SER A 33 1.95 3.06 -1.08
N THR A 34 1.35 1.88 -1.26
CA THR A 34 1.36 1.25 -2.58
C THR A 34 0.54 2.08 -3.55
N GLU A 35 0.77 1.90 -4.84
CA GLU A 35 -0.14 2.46 -5.83
C GLU A 35 -1.53 1.85 -5.64
N PHE A 36 -2.57 2.57 -6.08
CA PHE A 36 -3.94 2.09 -5.92
C PHE A 36 -4.13 0.78 -6.68
N THR A 37 -4.79 -0.18 -6.02
CA THR A 37 -4.99 -1.52 -6.56
C THR A 37 -6.46 -1.90 -6.45
N ALA A 38 -6.99 -2.48 -7.52
CA ALA A 38 -8.41 -2.82 -7.56
C ALA A 38 -8.75 -3.96 -6.60
N ALA A 39 -9.74 -3.72 -5.76
CA ALA A 39 -10.25 -4.76 -4.85
C ALA A 39 -10.80 -5.96 -5.63
N SER A 40 -11.35 -5.73 -6.82
CA SER A 40 -11.81 -6.82 -7.68
C SER A 40 -10.70 -7.80 -8.03
N GLY A 41 -9.51 -7.28 -8.33
CA GLY A 41 -8.36 -8.14 -8.63
C GLY A 41 -7.83 -8.84 -7.39
N LEU A 42 -7.72 -8.13 -6.29
CA LEU A 42 -7.19 -8.71 -5.05
C LEU A 42 -8.13 -9.77 -4.47
N SER A 43 -9.43 -9.53 -4.48
CA SER A 43 -10.40 -10.50 -3.97
C SER A 43 -10.47 -11.76 -4.81
N ARG A 44 -10.09 -11.68 -6.07
CA ARG A 44 -10.05 -12.83 -6.99
C ARG A 44 -8.67 -13.46 -7.10
N HIS A 45 -7.73 -13.01 -6.28
CA HIS A 45 -6.35 -13.54 -6.25
C HIS A 45 -5.62 -13.37 -7.58
N ASP A 46 -5.87 -12.26 -8.27
CA ASP A 46 -5.19 -11.94 -9.52
C ASP A 46 -3.72 -11.59 -9.26
N ALA A 47 -2.81 -12.30 -9.94
CA ALA A 47 -1.39 -12.17 -9.68
C ALA A 47 -0.84 -10.76 -9.94
N ARG A 48 -1.35 -10.06 -10.97
CA ARG A 48 -0.90 -8.70 -11.28
C ARG A 48 -1.31 -7.72 -10.19
N SER A 49 -2.53 -7.91 -9.66
CA SER A 49 -3.01 -7.06 -8.58
C SER A 49 -2.19 -7.29 -7.31
N TRP A 50 -1.92 -8.53 -6.98
CA TRP A 50 -1.13 -8.85 -5.78
C TRP A 50 0.31 -8.39 -5.89
N ALA A 51 0.89 -8.36 -7.12
CA ALA A 51 2.23 -7.82 -7.32
C ALA A 51 2.31 -6.34 -6.94
N LYS A 52 1.24 -5.58 -7.11
CA LYS A 52 1.21 -4.16 -6.77
C LYS A 52 1.26 -3.89 -5.27
N VAL A 53 0.82 -4.84 -4.46
CA VAL A 53 0.83 -4.70 -3.00
C VAL A 53 1.92 -5.56 -2.35
N GLU A 54 2.92 -5.94 -3.13
CA GLU A 54 4.09 -6.63 -2.60
C GLU A 54 4.82 -5.73 -1.61
N THR A 55 5.35 -6.32 -0.55
CA THR A 55 6.06 -5.56 0.48
C THR A 55 7.30 -6.31 0.93
N HIS A 56 8.10 -5.66 1.76
CA HIS A 56 9.32 -6.20 2.33
C HIS A 56 9.32 -5.96 3.83
N SER A 57 10.00 -6.82 4.58
CA SER A 57 10.04 -6.72 6.04
C SER A 57 10.55 -5.37 6.56
N ARG A 58 11.33 -4.66 5.75
CA ARG A 58 11.82 -3.32 6.13
C ARG A 58 10.81 -2.21 5.86
N GLU A 59 9.71 -2.51 5.21
CA GLU A 59 8.67 -1.51 4.98
C GLU A 59 7.68 -1.54 6.14
N SER A 60 7.88 -0.66 7.10
CA SER A 60 6.99 -0.54 8.26
C SER A 60 6.76 0.94 8.54
N PRO A 61 5.53 1.42 8.62
CA PRO A 61 4.30 0.65 8.40
C PRO A 61 4.09 0.31 6.93
N PHE A 62 3.40 -0.81 6.68
CA PHE A 62 2.98 -1.20 5.33
C PHE A 62 1.56 -0.71 5.10
N ILE A 63 1.38 0.10 4.07
CA ILE A 63 0.11 0.79 3.78
C ILE A 63 -0.31 0.51 2.34
N PRO A 64 -1.04 -0.60 2.09
CA PRO A 64 -1.58 -0.83 0.75
C PRO A 64 -2.80 0.08 0.51
N GLN A 65 -2.88 0.63 -0.71
CA GLN A 65 -4.00 1.45 -1.12
C GLN A 65 -4.90 0.66 -2.07
N ILE A 66 -6.18 0.62 -1.78
CA ILE A 66 -7.15 -0.11 -2.59
C ILE A 66 -8.28 0.80 -3.05
N PHE A 67 -8.93 0.41 -4.13
CA PHE A 67 -10.12 1.08 -4.61
C PHE A 67 -11.12 0.05 -5.14
N GLY A 68 -12.39 0.43 -5.21
CA GLY A 68 -13.41 -0.44 -5.75
C GLY A 68 -14.80 0.15 -5.53
N GLY A 69 -15.76 -0.37 -6.28
CA GLY A 69 -17.15 0.07 -6.19
C GLY A 69 -18.09 -1.00 -5.63
N ILE A 70 -17.58 -2.17 -5.30
CA ILE A 70 -18.39 -3.28 -4.80
C ILE A 70 -18.00 -3.57 -3.37
N GLU A 71 -18.96 -3.40 -2.45
CA GLU A 71 -18.71 -3.51 -1.02
C GLU A 71 -18.11 -4.85 -0.63
N ASP A 72 -18.68 -5.96 -1.12
CA ASP A 72 -18.20 -7.29 -0.76
C ASP A 72 -16.76 -7.52 -1.16
N GLU A 73 -16.36 -7.00 -2.33
CA GLU A 73 -14.98 -7.10 -2.79
C GLU A 73 -14.04 -6.27 -1.91
N MET A 74 -14.48 -5.10 -1.48
CA MET A 74 -13.70 -4.25 -0.59
C MET A 74 -13.50 -4.91 0.77
N VAL A 75 -14.55 -5.48 1.33
CA VAL A 75 -14.49 -6.17 2.62
C VAL A 75 -13.57 -7.38 2.56
N GLU A 76 -13.72 -8.20 1.52
CA GLU A 76 -12.88 -9.39 1.35
C GLU A 76 -11.41 -9.00 1.19
N THR A 77 -11.14 -7.97 0.38
CA THR A 77 -9.78 -7.48 0.16
C THR A 77 -9.16 -6.96 1.46
N ALA A 78 -9.94 -6.20 2.24
CA ALA A 78 -9.45 -5.69 3.51
C ALA A 78 -9.09 -6.82 4.46
N LYS A 79 -9.89 -7.88 4.49
CA LYS A 79 -9.60 -9.05 5.32
C LYS A 79 -8.30 -9.73 4.88
N LEU A 80 -8.09 -9.88 3.58
CA LEU A 80 -6.88 -10.51 3.07
C LEU A 80 -5.65 -9.68 3.38
N LEU A 81 -5.72 -8.37 3.18
CA LEU A 81 -4.59 -7.47 3.41
C LEU A 81 -4.29 -7.26 4.89
N SER A 82 -5.29 -7.36 5.76
CA SER A 82 -5.10 -7.10 7.18
C SER A 82 -4.16 -8.10 7.86
N LYS A 83 -3.82 -9.19 7.18
CA LYS A 83 -2.88 -10.17 7.72
C LYS A 83 -1.48 -9.58 7.88
N ASN A 84 -1.10 -8.64 7.03
CA ASN A 84 0.23 -8.04 7.08
C ASN A 84 0.25 -6.52 6.90
N ALA A 85 -0.89 -5.90 6.64
CA ALA A 85 -0.96 -4.45 6.52
C ALA A 85 -1.12 -3.80 7.88
N ASP A 86 -0.44 -2.69 8.09
CA ASP A 86 -0.60 -1.87 9.30
C ASP A 86 -1.78 -0.91 9.13
N ILE A 87 -1.93 -0.37 7.95
CA ILE A 87 -2.99 0.56 7.59
C ILE A 87 -3.46 0.19 6.19
N ILE A 88 -4.76 0.20 5.96
CA ILE A 88 -5.31 0.02 4.63
C ILE A 88 -5.90 1.36 4.20
N ASP A 89 -5.39 1.91 3.10
CA ASP A 89 -5.81 3.19 2.60
C ASP A 89 -6.87 3.00 1.52
N LEU A 90 -7.98 3.69 1.65
CA LEU A 90 -9.08 3.62 0.69
C LEU A 90 -9.01 4.83 -0.24
N ASN A 91 -8.85 4.53 -1.51
CA ASN A 91 -8.86 5.57 -2.53
C ASN A 91 -10.28 6.01 -2.82
#